data_30bb2fcde976fec6296b2570b57cafbe
#
_entry.id   30bb2fcde976fec6296b2570b57cafbe
#
_cell.length_a   1.000
_cell.length_b   1.000
_cell.length_c   1.000
_cell.angle_alpha   90.00
_cell.angle_beta   90.00
_cell.angle_gamma   90.00
#
_symmetry.space_group_name_H-M   'P 1'
#
loop_
_entity.id
_entity.type
_entity.pdbx_description
1 polymer ?
#
loop_
_entity_poly.entity_id
_entity_poly.type
_entity_poly.pdbx_seq_one_letter_code
_entity_poly.pdbx_strand_id
1 'polypeptide(L)'
;MNFDDIYSWIKGLPVVDWHNHLDMQMLADDRPLGSLYEVWVKADPYKHRAMRICGEAECAITGDAPEDEKWAAWMRTLPKLVGNPLFVWAKMELAWLGADPEP
;
A
#
# COMPACT_ATOMS: atom_id res chain seq x y z
N MET A 1 -4.40 30.37 -11.13
CA MET A 1 -3.88 29.01 -11.30
C MET A 1 -4.67 28.08 -10.38
N ASN A 2 -5.41 27.18 -10.96
CA ASN A 2 -6.22 26.20 -10.22
C ASN A 2 -5.48 24.85 -10.14
N PHE A 3 -6.11 23.87 -9.47
CA PHE A 3 -5.53 22.53 -9.31
C PHE A 3 -5.24 21.86 -10.66
N ASP A 4 -6.17 21.96 -11.61
CA ASP A 4 -6.03 21.29 -12.91
C ASP A 4 -4.88 21.88 -13.73
N ASP A 5 -4.64 23.18 -13.64
CA ASP A 5 -3.51 23.84 -14.29
C ASP A 5 -2.19 23.31 -13.73
N ILE A 6 -2.07 23.26 -12.40
CA ILE A 6 -0.87 22.76 -11.71
C ILE A 6 -0.66 21.28 -12.04
N TYR A 7 -1.69 20.46 -11.93
CA TYR A 7 -1.61 19.04 -12.22
C TYR A 7 -1.20 18.77 -13.68
N SER A 8 -1.80 19.49 -14.62
CA SER A 8 -1.49 19.36 -16.04
C SER A 8 -0.03 19.70 -16.34
N TRP A 9 0.53 20.66 -15.62
CA TRP A 9 1.94 21.02 -15.77
C TRP A 9 2.88 19.97 -15.18
N ILE A 10 2.60 19.46 -13.96
CA ILE A 10 3.52 18.55 -13.25
C ILE A 10 3.42 17.09 -13.70
N LYS A 11 2.27 16.64 -14.21
CA LYS A 11 2.04 15.22 -14.56
C LYS A 11 3.00 14.67 -15.63
N GLY A 12 3.57 15.56 -16.43
CA GLY A 12 4.52 15.19 -17.48
C GLY A 12 5.99 15.32 -17.08
N LEU A 13 6.26 15.77 -15.86
CA LEU A 13 7.63 15.89 -15.36
C LEU A 13 8.21 14.51 -15.01
N PRO A 14 9.51 14.30 -15.23
CA PRO A 14 10.16 13.08 -14.76
C PRO A 14 10.15 13.01 -13.23
N VAL A 15 9.87 11.82 -12.70
CA VAL A 15 9.89 11.56 -11.27
C VAL A 15 11.17 10.82 -10.91
N VAL A 16 11.90 11.31 -9.92
CA VAL A 16 13.03 10.62 -9.30
C VAL A 16 12.64 10.30 -7.87
N ASP A 17 12.24 9.06 -7.64
CA ASP A 17 11.90 8.56 -6.30
C ASP A 17 13.05 7.68 -5.80
N TRP A 18 13.77 8.22 -4.81
CA TRP A 18 14.92 7.54 -4.20
C TRP A 18 14.53 6.71 -2.96
N HIS A 19 13.29 6.82 -2.51
CA HIS A 19 12.79 6.13 -1.32
C HIS A 19 11.60 5.25 -1.68
N ASN A 20 11.71 3.95 -1.35
CA ASN A 20 10.60 3.01 -1.46
C ASN A 20 10.77 1.87 -0.44
N HIS A 21 9.73 1.07 -0.28
CA HIS A 21 9.73 -0.07 0.64
C HIS A 21 9.81 -1.42 -0.08
N LEU A 22 10.03 -1.43 -1.38
CA LEU A 22 10.29 -2.67 -2.11
C LEU A 22 11.67 -3.23 -1.77
N ASP A 23 11.76 -4.54 -1.70
CA ASP A 23 13.04 -5.23 -1.55
C ASP A 23 13.87 -5.06 -2.83
N MET A 24 14.96 -4.33 -2.72
CA MET A 24 15.86 -4.07 -3.85
C MET A 24 16.50 -5.33 -4.39
N GLN A 25 16.72 -6.34 -3.55
CA GLN A 25 17.26 -7.62 -4.00
C GLN A 25 16.26 -8.36 -4.91
N MET A 26 14.98 -8.28 -4.56
CA MET A 26 13.91 -8.85 -5.40
C MET A 26 13.91 -8.23 -6.81
N LEU A 27 14.10 -6.91 -6.89
CA LEU A 27 14.20 -6.21 -8.17
C LEU A 27 15.48 -6.57 -8.93
N ALA A 28 16.62 -6.62 -8.24
CA ALA A 28 17.90 -6.96 -8.84
C ALA A 28 17.93 -8.40 -9.40
N ASP A 29 17.25 -9.33 -8.74
CA ASP A 29 17.15 -10.74 -9.16
C ASP A 29 16.12 -10.94 -10.28
N ASP A 30 15.38 -9.90 -10.66
CA ASP A 30 14.29 -9.96 -11.65
C ASP A 30 13.28 -11.09 -11.36
N ARG A 31 12.95 -11.27 -10.08
CA ARG A 31 12.02 -12.29 -9.61
C ARG A 31 10.57 -11.80 -9.73
N PRO A 32 9.60 -12.72 -9.92
CA PRO A 32 8.19 -12.38 -9.75
C PRO A 32 7.96 -11.74 -8.37
N LEU A 33 7.17 -10.68 -8.33
CA LEU A 33 6.95 -9.91 -7.10
C LEU A 33 6.14 -10.66 -6.04
N GLY A 34 5.53 -11.79 -6.40
CA GLY A 34 4.72 -12.58 -5.47
C GLY A 34 3.28 -12.08 -5.35
N SER A 35 2.67 -12.29 -4.19
CA SER A 35 1.30 -11.88 -3.94
C SER A 35 1.19 -10.35 -3.76
N LEU A 36 -0.03 -9.84 -3.89
CA LEU A 36 -0.31 -8.43 -3.59
C LEU A 36 0.04 -8.09 -2.12
N TYR A 37 -0.16 -9.02 -1.20
CA TYR A 37 0.26 -8.84 0.18
C TYR A 37 1.77 -8.63 0.29
N GLU A 38 2.57 -9.47 -0.37
CA GLU A 38 4.04 -9.39 -0.30
C GLU A 38 4.59 -8.05 -0.78
N VAL A 39 4.05 -7.52 -1.88
CA VAL A 39 4.57 -6.27 -2.45
C VAL A 39 3.96 -5.02 -1.85
N TRP A 40 2.77 -5.11 -1.26
CA TRP A 40 2.00 -3.93 -0.89
C TRP A 40 1.85 -3.73 0.62
N VAL A 41 1.84 -4.81 1.39
CA VAL A 41 1.57 -4.73 2.84
C VAL A 41 2.74 -5.20 3.69
N LYS A 42 3.38 -6.29 3.28
CA LYS A 42 4.35 -7.04 4.09
C LYS A 42 5.50 -6.18 4.63
N ALA A 43 6.02 -5.26 3.85
CA ALA A 43 7.16 -4.43 4.20
C ALA A 43 6.78 -2.96 4.49
N ASP A 44 5.49 -2.64 4.57
CA ASP A 44 5.04 -1.26 4.74
C ASP A 44 4.76 -0.92 6.21
N PRO A 45 5.64 -0.18 6.89
CA PRO A 45 5.48 0.16 8.30
C PRO A 45 4.28 1.08 8.56
N TYR A 46 3.85 1.87 7.58
CA TYR A 46 2.69 2.75 7.71
C TYR A 46 1.38 1.96 7.76
N LYS A 47 1.26 0.92 6.92
CA LYS A 47 0.14 0.00 6.97
C LYS A 47 0.11 -0.79 8.28
N HIS A 48 1.26 -1.27 8.74
CA HIS A 48 1.38 -1.96 10.02
C HIS A 48 0.92 -1.07 11.18
N ARG A 49 1.33 0.20 11.18
CA ARG A 49 0.88 1.17 12.19
C ARG A 49 -0.64 1.34 12.17
N ALA A 50 -1.21 1.50 10.98
CA ALA A 50 -2.66 1.64 10.82
C ALA A 50 -3.42 0.42 11.33
N MET A 51 -2.93 -0.78 11.06
CA MET A 51 -3.51 -2.03 11.55
C MET A 51 -3.50 -2.09 13.07
N ARG A 52 -2.39 -1.71 13.72
CA ARG A 52 -2.28 -1.63 15.18
C ARG A 52 -3.27 -0.64 15.77
N ILE A 53 -3.36 0.56 15.21
CA ILE A 53 -4.29 1.60 15.66
C ILE A 53 -5.74 1.11 15.53
N CYS A 54 -6.05 0.35 14.49
CA CYS A 54 -7.38 -0.23 14.26
C CYS A 54 -7.66 -1.48 15.10
N GLY A 55 -6.71 -1.94 15.92
CA GLY A 55 -6.92 -3.02 16.87
C GLY A 55 -6.68 -4.42 16.33
N GLU A 56 -6.00 -4.56 15.19
CA GLU A 56 -5.60 -5.88 14.67
C GLU A 56 -4.53 -6.51 15.58
N ALA A 57 -4.57 -7.83 15.73
CA ALA A 57 -3.61 -8.56 16.53
C ALA A 57 -2.21 -8.56 15.90
N GLU A 58 -1.16 -8.43 16.69
CA GLU A 58 0.21 -8.37 16.17
C GLU A 58 0.61 -9.62 15.38
N CYS A 59 0.11 -10.80 15.74
CA CYS A 59 0.34 -12.02 14.97
C CYS A 59 -0.15 -11.90 13.52
N ALA A 60 -1.23 -11.13 13.29
CA ALA A 60 -1.78 -10.87 11.96
C ALA A 60 -1.18 -9.62 11.27
N ILE A 61 -0.22 -8.96 11.89
CA ILE A 61 0.48 -7.79 11.32
C ILE A 61 1.90 -8.20 10.92
N THR A 62 2.77 -8.40 11.90
CA THR A 62 4.17 -8.77 11.68
C THR A 62 4.54 -10.13 12.26
N GLY A 63 3.62 -10.78 12.96
CA GLY A 63 3.85 -12.08 13.61
C GLY A 63 3.73 -13.28 12.66
N ASP A 64 3.32 -14.40 13.21
CA ASP A 64 3.38 -15.72 12.58
C ASP A 64 2.06 -16.21 11.96
N ALA A 65 1.01 -15.37 11.94
CA ALA A 65 -0.21 -15.71 11.25
C ALA A 65 0.04 -15.96 9.75
N PRO A 66 -0.74 -16.82 9.11
CA PRO A 66 -0.61 -17.06 7.67
C PRO A 66 -0.95 -15.81 6.86
N GLU A 67 -0.47 -15.77 5.62
CA GLU A 67 -0.58 -14.60 4.75
C GLU A 67 -2.02 -14.16 4.48
N ASP A 68 -2.92 -15.13 4.29
CA ASP A 68 -4.35 -14.87 4.07
C ASP A 68 -5.01 -14.18 5.27
N GLU A 69 -4.61 -14.54 6.49
CA GLU A 69 -5.08 -13.87 7.70
C GLU A 69 -4.52 -12.45 7.82
N LYS A 70 -3.24 -12.25 7.50
CA LYS A 70 -2.61 -10.92 7.46
C LYS A 70 -3.26 -10.03 6.40
N TRP A 71 -3.54 -10.59 5.24
CA TRP A 71 -4.28 -9.90 4.19
C TRP A 71 -5.69 -9.49 4.66
N ALA A 72 -6.42 -10.42 5.28
CA ALA A 72 -7.74 -10.14 5.82
C ALA A 72 -7.71 -9.04 6.88
N ALA A 73 -6.69 -9.02 7.75
CA ALA A 73 -6.50 -7.97 8.74
C ALA A 73 -6.29 -6.59 8.08
N TRP A 74 -5.50 -6.51 7.01
CA TRP A 74 -5.36 -5.29 6.24
C TRP A 74 -6.69 -4.86 5.59
N MET A 75 -7.41 -5.77 4.98
CA MET A 75 -8.70 -5.47 4.35
C MET A 75 -9.77 -5.02 5.35
N ARG A 76 -9.72 -5.49 6.61
CA ARG A 76 -10.58 -4.96 7.69
C ARG A 76 -10.15 -3.57 8.16
N THR A 77 -8.87 -3.26 8.04
CA THR A 77 -8.29 -1.97 8.43
C THR A 77 -8.63 -0.87 7.44
N LEU A 78 -8.50 -1.15 6.16
CA LEU A 78 -8.59 -0.16 5.09
C LEU A 78 -9.86 0.71 5.15
N PRO A 79 -11.09 0.18 5.29
CA PRO A 79 -12.29 1.01 5.35
C PRO A 79 -12.36 1.90 6.60
N LYS A 80 -11.60 1.60 7.65
CA LYS A 80 -11.54 2.41 8.88
C LYS A 80 -10.65 3.65 8.73
N LEU A 81 -9.89 3.75 7.64
CA LEU A 81 -8.92 4.81 7.40
C LEU A 81 -9.49 6.02 6.65
N VAL A 82 -10.79 6.08 6.44
CA VAL A 82 -11.46 7.23 5.81
C VAL A 82 -11.05 8.52 6.51
N GLY A 83 -10.61 9.52 5.72
CA GLY A 83 -10.08 10.77 6.25
C GLY A 83 -8.57 10.77 6.53
N ASN A 84 -7.91 9.62 6.44
CA ASN A 84 -6.46 9.52 6.52
C ASN A 84 -5.88 9.48 5.09
N PRO A 85 -4.76 10.18 4.81
CA PRO A 85 -4.09 10.12 3.50
C PRO A 85 -3.77 8.71 3.02
N LEU A 86 -3.48 7.78 3.94
CA LEU A 86 -3.20 6.39 3.62
C LEU A 86 -4.38 5.71 2.91
N PHE A 87 -5.62 6.08 3.25
CA PHE A 87 -6.82 5.57 2.56
C PHE A 87 -6.84 5.99 1.08
N VAL A 88 -6.57 7.27 0.81
CA VAL A 88 -6.53 7.80 -0.56
C VAL A 88 -5.42 7.13 -1.38
N TRP A 89 -4.22 7.02 -0.80
CA TRP A 89 -3.10 6.38 -1.47
C TRP A 89 -3.37 4.91 -1.75
N ALA A 90 -3.91 4.17 -0.79
CA ALA A 90 -4.27 2.76 -0.96
C ALA A 90 -5.28 2.57 -2.09
N LYS A 91 -6.28 3.42 -2.19
CA LYS A 91 -7.26 3.39 -3.30
C LYS A 91 -6.61 3.68 -4.65
N MET A 92 -5.72 4.65 -4.72
CA MET A 92 -4.99 4.96 -5.95
C MET A 92 -4.11 3.78 -6.39
N GLU A 93 -3.38 3.18 -5.46
CA GLU A 93 -2.53 2.02 -5.72
C GLU A 93 -3.34 0.83 -6.23
N LEU A 94 -4.47 0.52 -5.59
CA LEU A 94 -5.36 -0.55 -6.04
C LEU A 94 -5.92 -0.28 -7.45
N ALA A 95 -6.30 0.95 -7.73
CA ALA A 95 -6.78 1.34 -9.06
C ALA A 95 -5.71 1.14 -10.13
N TRP A 96 -4.45 1.50 -9.85
CA TRP A 96 -3.34 1.28 -10.77
C TRP A 96 -3.06 -0.21 -11.01
N LEU A 97 -3.28 -1.05 -10.01
CA LEU A 97 -3.12 -2.50 -10.12
C LEU A 97 -4.33 -3.17 -10.79
N GLY A 98 -5.35 -2.42 -11.17
CA GLY A 98 -6.56 -2.96 -11.75
C GLY A 98 -7.49 -3.66 -10.75
N ALA A 99 -7.24 -3.49 -9.46
CA ALA A 99 -8.11 -3.99 -8.39
C ALA A 99 -9.19 -2.97 -8.09
N ASP A 100 -10.44 -3.44 -7.94
CA ASP A 100 -11.54 -2.57 -7.53
C ASP A 100 -11.40 -2.27 -6.02
N PRO A 101 -11.20 -1.00 -5.62
CA PRO A 101 -11.08 -0.64 -4.22
C PRO A 101 -12.43 -0.57 -3.50
N GLU A 102 -13.51 -0.64 -4.22
CA GLU A 102 -14.88 -0.68 -3.69
C GLU A 102 -15.40 -2.13 -3.75
N PRO A 103 -15.89 -2.65 -2.64
CA PRO A 103 -16.52 -3.98 -2.66
C PRO A 103 -17.85 -3.97 -3.40
#